data_7d11363c66eb0d8e28abebb2f21e7595
#
_entry.id   7d11363c66eb0d8e28abebb2f21e7595
#
_cell.length_a   1.000
_cell.length_b   1.000
_cell.length_c   1.000
_cell.angle_alpha   90.00
_cell.angle_beta   90.00
_cell.angle_gamma   90.00
#
_symmetry.space_group_name_H-M   'P 1'
#
loop_
_entity.id
_entity.type
_entity.pdbx_description
1 polymer ?
#
loop_
_entity_poly.entity_id
_entity_poly.type
_entity_poly.pdbx_seq_one_letter_code
_entity_poly.pdbx_strand_id
1 'polypeptide(L)'
;MAAKGTGIYGEKKDGKENKNGSMSMDSMPTSTFYNILMNKLGGIIDKMAAKPSADKVCDILAPLLDISGYNYATSRYDKEQKQNSDRCIVGSETLPKTLYDNWQYVKKNDNLIGDFMWTGWDYIGETGIGTIRYMSKQTRENAIPGLPILAGCGVIDICGNMRPEVGWNKLIWGLQDTPVLAVEPMKYTNCKRAASMWRNTDAVASWSWDGCEGNKSDVIVYTTAEYAELFCNGRKVGRSKVNKMKATFKRVTYEPGELIAKCYDRQGREIGTAKLISATGNTHILTHSLYIQDFLF
;
A
#
# COMPACT_ATOMS: atom_id res chain seq x y z
N MET A 1 42.90 -1.46 -7.75
CA MET A 1 41.99 -1.63 -8.89
C MET A 1 40.69 -0.93 -8.53
N ALA A 2 40.37 0.21 -9.14
CA ALA A 2 39.23 1.01 -8.83
C ALA A 2 38.03 0.56 -9.69
N ALA A 3 36.93 0.19 -9.06
CA ALA A 3 35.68 -0.13 -9.75
C ALA A 3 35.09 1.18 -10.31
N LYS A 4 34.88 1.24 -11.61
CA LYS A 4 34.18 2.34 -12.27
C LYS A 4 32.69 2.18 -12.01
N GLY A 5 32.12 3.10 -11.20
CA GLY A 5 30.68 3.27 -11.08
C GLY A 5 30.12 3.85 -12.38
N THR A 6 29.19 3.12 -13.02
CA THR A 6 28.43 3.63 -14.16
C THR A 6 27.32 4.53 -13.64
N GLY A 7 27.60 5.83 -13.48
CA GLY A 7 26.58 6.83 -13.24
C GLY A 7 25.76 7.08 -14.51
N ILE A 8 24.47 6.74 -14.49
CA ILE A 8 23.52 7.12 -15.53
C ILE A 8 22.95 8.49 -15.14
N TYR A 9 23.70 9.56 -15.36
CA TYR A 9 23.19 10.90 -15.48
C TYR A 9 23.28 11.31 -16.95
N GLY A 10 22.16 11.21 -17.65
CA GLY A 10 22.05 11.72 -19.01
C GLY A 10 21.91 13.24 -19.00
N GLU A 11 22.75 13.93 -19.77
CA GLU A 11 22.65 15.36 -20.06
C GLU A 11 21.32 15.70 -20.75
N LYS A 12 20.72 16.85 -20.37
CA LYS A 12 19.56 17.42 -21.03
C LYS A 12 19.92 17.77 -22.48
N LYS A 13 19.25 17.10 -23.43
CA LYS A 13 19.10 17.62 -24.79
C LYS A 13 17.75 18.32 -24.90
N ASP A 14 17.77 19.58 -25.32
CA ASP A 14 16.57 20.36 -25.63
C ASP A 14 15.72 19.66 -26.68
N GLY A 15 14.57 19.14 -26.25
CA GLY A 15 13.67 18.36 -27.10
C GLY A 15 12.59 19.23 -27.71
N LYS A 16 12.43 19.14 -29.02
CA LYS A 16 11.33 19.73 -29.78
C LYS A 16 9.97 19.25 -29.24
N GLU A 17 9.05 20.18 -29.02
CA GLU A 17 7.65 19.89 -28.67
C GLU A 17 6.98 19.02 -29.73
N ASN A 18 6.56 17.85 -29.33
CA ASN A 18 5.74 16.99 -30.17
C ASN A 18 4.26 17.22 -29.83
N LYS A 19 3.49 17.78 -30.75
CA LYS A 19 2.09 18.24 -30.60
C LYS A 19 1.05 17.14 -30.40
N ASN A 20 1.44 15.89 -30.31
CA ASN A 20 0.54 14.77 -30.01
C ASN A 20 0.69 14.40 -28.52
N GLY A 21 -0.24 14.83 -27.71
CA GLY A 21 -0.34 14.73 -26.24
C GLY A 21 -0.04 13.39 -25.56
N SER A 22 0.93 12.62 -26.02
CA SER A 22 1.56 11.53 -25.30
C SER A 22 2.79 12.09 -24.56
N MET A 23 2.81 11.94 -23.27
CA MET A 23 3.95 12.27 -22.42
C MET A 23 5.14 11.45 -22.91
N SER A 24 6.22 12.12 -23.35
CA SER A 24 7.45 11.44 -23.77
C SER A 24 7.98 10.61 -22.60
N MET A 25 8.35 9.36 -22.85
CA MET A 25 8.94 8.48 -21.84
C MET A 25 10.23 9.05 -21.22
N ASP A 26 10.93 9.91 -21.99
CA ASP A 26 12.17 10.56 -21.56
C ASP A 26 11.98 11.66 -20.51
N SER A 27 10.75 12.15 -20.34
CA SER A 27 10.41 13.19 -19.34
C SER A 27 9.92 12.65 -18.00
N MET A 28 9.70 11.32 -17.87
CA MET A 28 9.25 10.72 -16.63
C MET A 28 10.42 10.38 -15.70
N PRO A 29 10.30 10.64 -14.38
CA PRO A 29 11.24 10.08 -13.42
C PRO A 29 11.33 8.56 -13.58
N THR A 30 12.53 8.00 -13.52
CA THR A 30 12.80 6.55 -13.73
C THR A 30 11.92 5.66 -12.85
N SER A 31 11.68 6.05 -11.59
CA SER A 31 10.80 5.34 -10.66
C SER A 31 9.33 5.33 -11.11
N THR A 32 8.84 6.43 -11.71
CA THR A 32 7.45 6.50 -12.22
C THR A 32 7.27 5.57 -13.43
N PHE A 33 8.21 5.57 -14.35
CA PHE A 33 8.20 4.66 -15.50
C PHE A 33 8.25 3.20 -15.05
N TYR A 34 9.17 2.88 -14.14
CA TYR A 34 9.29 1.54 -13.57
C TYR A 34 8.01 1.08 -12.88
N ASN A 35 7.37 1.93 -12.08
CA ASN A 35 6.10 1.63 -11.42
C ASN A 35 4.97 1.35 -12.43
N ILE A 36 4.86 2.12 -13.51
CA ILE A 36 3.84 1.89 -14.55
C ILE A 36 4.09 0.54 -15.24
N LEU A 37 5.34 0.25 -15.58
CA LEU A 37 5.74 -0.98 -16.22
C LEU A 37 5.46 -2.18 -15.31
N MET A 38 5.91 -2.14 -14.07
CA MET A 38 5.75 -3.23 -13.10
C MET A 38 4.29 -3.45 -12.70
N ASN A 39 3.47 -2.40 -12.60
CA ASN A 39 2.02 -2.56 -12.37
C ASN A 39 1.33 -3.33 -13.50
N LYS A 40 1.83 -3.23 -14.75
CA LYS A 40 1.30 -3.99 -15.89
C LYS A 40 1.86 -5.41 -15.95
N LEU A 41 3.13 -5.60 -15.65
CA LEU A 41 3.85 -6.86 -15.83
C LEU A 41 3.88 -7.74 -14.59
N GLY A 42 3.68 -7.19 -13.38
CA GLY A 42 3.87 -7.92 -12.12
C GLY A 42 3.04 -9.20 -12.01
N GLY A 43 1.78 -9.18 -12.48
CA GLY A 43 0.95 -10.38 -12.52
C GLY A 43 1.44 -11.44 -13.54
N ILE A 44 2.15 -11.03 -14.59
CA ILE A 44 2.76 -11.93 -15.56
C ILE A 44 4.02 -12.54 -14.95
N ILE A 45 4.84 -11.74 -14.28
CA ILE A 45 6.07 -12.18 -13.60
C ILE A 45 5.74 -13.21 -12.53
N ASP A 46 4.75 -12.96 -11.67
CA ASP A 46 4.28 -13.91 -10.68
C ASP A 46 3.87 -15.24 -11.33
N LYS A 47 3.05 -15.21 -12.39
CA LYS A 47 2.66 -16.43 -13.13
C LYS A 47 3.84 -17.15 -13.79
N MET A 48 4.86 -16.42 -14.23
CA MET A 48 6.08 -17.02 -14.79
C MET A 48 6.86 -17.79 -13.73
N ALA A 49 6.84 -17.35 -12.47
CA ALA A 49 7.49 -18.04 -11.36
C ALA A 49 6.93 -19.45 -11.11
N ALA A 50 5.68 -19.71 -11.48
CA ALA A 50 5.06 -21.05 -11.36
C ALA A 50 5.27 -21.95 -12.58
N LYS A 51 5.95 -21.50 -13.64
CA LYS A 51 6.18 -22.30 -14.85
C LYS A 51 7.27 -23.36 -14.65
N PRO A 52 7.26 -24.49 -15.40
CA PRO A 52 8.28 -25.53 -15.34
C PRO A 52 9.71 -25.04 -15.64
N SER A 53 9.84 -23.93 -16.40
CA SER A 53 11.15 -23.32 -16.65
C SER A 53 11.78 -22.72 -15.39
N ALA A 54 10.97 -22.23 -14.45
CA ALA A 54 11.47 -21.74 -13.17
C ALA A 54 11.87 -22.91 -12.24
N ASP A 55 11.20 -24.06 -12.34
CA ASP A 55 11.54 -25.25 -11.53
C ASP A 55 12.96 -25.73 -11.80
N LYS A 56 13.41 -25.69 -13.07
CA LYS A 56 14.77 -26.09 -13.45
C LYS A 56 15.86 -25.34 -12.68
N VAL A 57 15.58 -24.10 -12.26
CA VAL A 57 16.51 -23.29 -11.45
C VAL A 57 16.26 -23.52 -9.96
N CYS A 58 14.99 -23.48 -9.53
CA CYS A 58 14.64 -23.64 -8.13
C CYS A 58 15.02 -25.02 -7.58
N ASP A 59 14.82 -26.09 -8.34
CA ASP A 59 15.07 -27.46 -7.90
C ASP A 59 16.56 -27.80 -7.78
N ILE A 60 17.45 -27.00 -8.36
CA ILE A 60 18.89 -27.11 -8.15
C ILE A 60 19.30 -26.51 -6.80
N LEU A 61 18.72 -25.35 -6.44
CA LEU A 61 19.16 -24.59 -5.28
C LEU A 61 18.37 -24.92 -4.01
N ALA A 62 17.08 -25.14 -4.14
CA ALA A 62 16.19 -25.34 -2.99
C ALA A 62 16.56 -26.52 -2.08
N PRO A 63 17.04 -27.67 -2.60
CA PRO A 63 17.49 -28.78 -1.75
C PRO A 63 18.73 -28.46 -0.90
N LEU A 64 19.44 -27.37 -1.20
CA LEU A 64 20.62 -26.92 -0.45
C LEU A 64 20.26 -25.96 0.70
N LEU A 65 18.98 -25.61 0.84
CA LEU A 65 18.49 -24.64 1.80
C LEU A 65 17.54 -25.29 2.80
N ASP A 66 17.70 -24.98 4.08
CA ASP A 66 16.75 -25.38 5.11
C ASP A 66 15.38 -24.71 4.91
N ILE A 67 15.38 -23.46 4.44
CA ILE A 67 14.20 -22.68 4.12
C ILE A 67 14.40 -21.98 2.78
N SER A 68 13.48 -22.20 1.83
CA SER A 68 13.51 -21.56 0.52
C SER A 68 12.65 -20.31 0.51
N GLY A 69 13.27 -19.13 0.34
CA GLY A 69 12.58 -17.83 0.23
C GLY A 69 12.17 -17.51 -1.21
N TYR A 70 10.94 -17.06 -1.40
CA TYR A 70 10.43 -16.64 -2.71
C TYR A 70 10.01 -15.17 -2.68
N ASN A 71 10.63 -14.36 -3.57
CA ASN A 71 10.27 -12.95 -3.76
C ASN A 71 9.21 -12.83 -4.86
N TYR A 72 8.05 -12.21 -4.55
CA TYR A 72 6.96 -11.88 -5.49
C TYR A 72 6.47 -13.08 -6.33
N ALA A 73 6.47 -14.26 -5.76
CA ALA A 73 6.14 -15.51 -6.44
C ALA A 73 5.02 -16.29 -5.74
N THR A 74 3.97 -15.61 -5.33
CA THR A 74 2.79 -16.19 -4.64
C THR A 74 2.17 -17.36 -5.41
N SER A 75 2.20 -17.29 -6.75
CA SER A 75 1.67 -18.36 -7.61
C SER A 75 2.41 -19.70 -7.46
N ARG A 76 3.59 -19.72 -6.82
CA ARG A 76 4.33 -20.97 -6.53
C ARG A 76 3.81 -21.70 -5.29
N TYR A 77 3.18 -21.03 -4.34
CA TYR A 77 2.88 -21.62 -3.03
C TYR A 77 2.06 -22.92 -3.13
N ASP A 78 0.94 -22.90 -3.86
CA ASP A 78 0.13 -24.11 -4.07
C ASP A 78 0.87 -25.19 -4.86
N LYS A 79 1.81 -24.81 -5.74
CA LYS A 79 2.62 -25.75 -6.51
C LYS A 79 3.66 -26.43 -5.62
N GLU A 80 4.37 -25.66 -4.81
CA GLU A 80 5.35 -26.19 -3.84
C GLU A 80 4.68 -27.14 -2.85
N GLN A 81 3.50 -26.79 -2.32
CA GLN A 81 2.74 -27.66 -1.45
C GLN A 81 2.40 -29.03 -2.10
N LYS A 82 2.12 -29.04 -3.41
CA LYS A 82 1.74 -30.26 -4.12
C LYS A 82 2.93 -31.11 -4.56
N GLN A 83 4.02 -30.49 -4.94
CA GLN A 83 5.16 -31.15 -5.59
C GLN A 83 6.34 -31.38 -4.64
N ASN A 84 6.48 -30.53 -3.62
CA ASN A 84 7.62 -30.48 -2.71
C ASN A 84 7.13 -30.19 -1.28
N SER A 85 6.17 -30.98 -0.78
CA SER A 85 5.52 -30.74 0.53
C SER A 85 6.45 -30.82 1.73
N ASP A 86 7.59 -31.47 1.58
CA ASP A 86 8.67 -31.59 2.56
C ASP A 86 9.62 -30.37 2.57
N ARG A 87 9.54 -29.52 1.53
CA ARG A 87 10.34 -28.31 1.44
C ARG A 87 9.72 -27.21 2.27
N CYS A 88 10.46 -26.70 3.25
CA CYS A 88 10.06 -25.51 4.00
C CYS A 88 10.24 -24.26 3.15
N ILE A 89 9.17 -23.47 2.97
CA ILE A 89 9.16 -22.26 2.14
C ILE A 89 8.66 -21.03 2.91
N VAL A 90 9.06 -19.85 2.43
CA VAL A 90 8.63 -18.56 2.98
C VAL A 90 8.46 -17.53 1.86
N GLY A 91 7.43 -16.70 1.95
CA GLY A 91 7.34 -15.47 1.14
C GLY A 91 8.31 -14.44 1.67
N SER A 92 9.56 -14.44 1.18
CA SER A 92 10.62 -13.59 1.72
C SER A 92 10.50 -12.13 1.32
N GLU A 93 9.75 -11.85 0.25
CA GLU A 93 9.42 -10.48 -0.17
C GLU A 93 8.12 -10.50 -0.99
N THR A 94 7.08 -9.85 -0.49
CA THR A 94 5.76 -9.87 -1.10
C THR A 94 5.14 -8.47 -1.18
N LEU A 95 4.14 -8.32 -2.05
CA LEU A 95 3.51 -7.01 -2.25
C LEU A 95 2.46 -6.71 -1.17
N PRO A 96 2.37 -5.47 -0.67
CA PRO A 96 1.36 -5.08 0.31
C PRO A 96 -0.08 -5.41 -0.12
N LYS A 97 -0.38 -5.29 -1.42
CA LYS A 97 -1.71 -5.60 -1.96
C LYS A 97 -2.08 -7.07 -1.90
N THR A 98 -1.11 -7.98 -1.83
CA THR A 98 -1.33 -9.44 -1.80
C THR A 98 -1.34 -10.02 -0.38
N LEU A 99 -1.06 -9.21 0.64
CA LEU A 99 -0.91 -9.65 2.03
C LEU A 99 -2.08 -10.54 2.51
N TYR A 100 -3.34 -10.13 2.23
CA TYR A 100 -4.50 -10.92 2.62
C TYR A 100 -4.48 -12.33 1.99
N ASP A 101 -4.23 -12.40 0.69
CA ASP A 101 -4.21 -13.66 -0.06
C ASP A 101 -3.03 -14.54 0.38
N ASN A 102 -1.84 -13.93 0.52
CA ASN A 102 -0.64 -14.62 0.99
C ASN A 102 -0.85 -15.24 2.37
N TRP A 103 -1.48 -14.49 3.28
CA TRP A 103 -1.78 -15.01 4.62
C TRP A 103 -2.81 -16.16 4.62
N GLN A 104 -3.75 -16.18 3.64
CA GLN A 104 -4.62 -17.36 3.46
C GLN A 104 -3.79 -18.57 3.00
N TYR A 105 -2.77 -18.39 2.14
CA TYR A 105 -1.86 -19.48 1.77
C TYR A 105 -1.05 -19.98 2.96
N VAL A 106 -0.50 -19.09 3.79
CA VAL A 106 0.22 -19.45 5.03
C VAL A 106 -0.66 -20.32 5.94
N LYS A 107 -1.92 -19.92 6.14
CA LYS A 107 -2.86 -20.69 6.99
C LYS A 107 -3.28 -22.03 6.40
N LYS A 108 -3.15 -22.23 5.10
CA LYS A 108 -3.62 -23.41 4.38
C LYS A 108 -2.49 -24.43 4.14
N ASN A 109 -1.26 -23.98 3.97
CA ASN A 109 -0.14 -24.81 3.51
C ASN A 109 0.87 -24.99 4.65
N ASP A 110 1.00 -26.23 5.15
CA ASP A 110 1.84 -26.55 6.31
C ASP A 110 3.34 -26.29 6.08
N ASN A 111 3.79 -26.31 4.82
CA ASN A 111 5.17 -26.06 4.45
C ASN A 111 5.50 -24.57 4.20
N LEU A 112 4.47 -23.68 4.18
CA LEU A 112 4.66 -22.22 4.03
C LEU A 112 4.64 -21.57 5.41
N ILE A 113 5.80 -21.27 5.97
CA ILE A 113 5.96 -20.85 7.36
C ILE A 113 5.71 -19.37 7.61
N GLY A 114 5.59 -18.54 6.57
CA GLY A 114 5.34 -17.11 6.72
C GLY A 114 5.35 -16.32 5.43
N ASP A 115 5.07 -15.03 5.58
CA ASP A 115 5.01 -14.04 4.50
C ASP A 115 5.56 -12.72 4.98
N PHE A 116 6.58 -12.20 4.30
CA PHE A 116 7.23 -10.93 4.62
C PHE A 116 6.88 -9.89 3.57
N MET A 117 6.01 -8.98 3.92
CA MET A 117 5.61 -7.87 3.07
C MET A 117 6.74 -6.85 2.90
N TRP A 118 7.01 -6.41 1.66
CA TRP A 118 7.90 -5.29 1.38
C TRP A 118 7.08 -3.99 1.26
N THR A 119 7.12 -3.06 2.25
CA THR A 119 7.89 -3.25 3.46
C THR A 119 7.13 -2.72 4.68
N GLY A 120 7.50 -3.18 5.85
CA GLY A 120 6.94 -2.70 7.13
C GLY A 120 7.35 -1.26 7.40
N TRP A 121 8.66 -1.00 7.48
CA TRP A 121 9.23 0.32 7.78
C TRP A 121 9.78 0.99 6.52
N ASP A 122 9.51 2.29 6.33
CA ASP A 122 10.04 3.03 5.18
C ASP A 122 11.54 3.33 5.36
N TYR A 123 12.25 3.63 4.26
CA TYR A 123 13.69 3.75 4.26
C TYR A 123 14.20 4.75 3.21
N ILE A 124 15.45 5.18 3.35
CA ILE A 124 16.18 5.97 2.39
C ILE A 124 16.81 5.03 1.35
N GLY A 125 16.51 5.25 0.09
CA GLY A 125 16.94 4.41 -1.04
C GLY A 125 15.78 4.10 -1.96
N GLU A 126 16.04 3.54 -3.14
CA GLU A 126 15.02 3.22 -4.17
C GLU A 126 13.96 4.32 -4.34
N THR A 127 14.42 5.55 -4.41
CA THR A 127 13.69 6.79 -4.24
C THR A 127 12.38 6.83 -5.02
N GLY A 128 11.26 6.90 -4.31
CA GLY A 128 9.93 7.02 -4.88
C GLY A 128 9.34 5.75 -5.48
N ILE A 129 9.95 4.57 -5.31
CA ILE A 129 9.41 3.32 -5.86
C ILE A 129 8.02 2.99 -5.32
N GLY A 130 7.74 3.30 -4.04
CA GLY A 130 6.43 3.16 -3.39
C GLY A 130 5.56 4.40 -3.47
N THR A 131 6.06 5.53 -3.99
CA THR A 131 5.32 6.79 -3.96
C THR A 131 4.15 6.78 -4.94
N ILE A 132 2.96 7.08 -4.43
CA ILE A 132 1.78 7.34 -5.25
C ILE A 132 1.87 8.77 -5.80
N ARG A 133 1.62 8.94 -7.09
CA ARG A 133 1.62 10.24 -7.76
C ARG A 133 0.21 10.64 -8.17
N TYR A 134 -0.06 11.92 -8.12
CA TYR A 134 -1.35 12.52 -8.44
C TYR A 134 -1.18 13.45 -9.64
N MET A 135 -1.49 12.96 -10.84
CA MET A 135 -1.37 13.71 -12.07
C MET A 135 -2.58 14.62 -12.27
N SER A 136 -2.36 15.91 -12.34
CA SER A 136 -3.41 16.89 -12.65
C SER A 136 -4.07 16.56 -13.99
N LYS A 137 -5.38 16.55 -14.06
CA LYS A 137 -6.11 16.36 -15.33
C LYS A 137 -5.98 17.54 -16.26
N GLN A 138 -5.68 18.73 -15.73
CA GLN A 138 -5.57 19.99 -16.47
C GLN A 138 -4.16 20.20 -17.00
N THR A 139 -3.15 20.21 -16.11
CA THR A 139 -1.76 20.48 -16.49
C THR A 139 -0.98 19.23 -16.90
N ARG A 140 -1.49 18.03 -16.56
CA ARG A 140 -0.81 16.73 -16.71
C ARG A 140 0.50 16.63 -15.91
N GLU A 141 0.72 17.54 -14.97
CA GLU A 141 1.87 17.55 -14.07
C GLU A 141 1.54 16.83 -12.77
N ASN A 142 2.58 16.41 -12.05
CA ASN A 142 2.40 15.85 -10.73
C ASN A 142 2.00 16.96 -9.75
N ALA A 143 0.86 16.77 -9.06
CA ALA A 143 0.35 17.72 -8.09
C ALA A 143 1.20 17.77 -6.79
N ILE A 144 2.07 16.78 -6.58
CA ILE A 144 3.05 16.77 -5.47
C ILE A 144 4.36 17.30 -6.03
N PRO A 145 4.82 18.49 -5.61
CA PRO A 145 6.07 19.06 -6.09
C PRO A 145 7.29 18.30 -5.56
N GLY A 146 8.38 18.39 -6.28
CA GLY A 146 9.68 17.85 -5.89
C GLY A 146 9.87 16.36 -6.21
N LEU A 147 11.09 15.89 -5.92
CA LEU A 147 11.45 14.48 -6.05
C LEU A 147 11.31 13.79 -4.68
N PRO A 148 10.83 12.54 -4.64
CA PRO A 148 10.82 11.79 -3.41
C PRO A 148 12.27 11.53 -2.94
N ILE A 149 12.48 11.52 -1.63
CA ILE A 149 13.76 11.20 -1.00
C ILE A 149 13.74 9.77 -0.45
N LEU A 150 12.57 9.33 -0.01
CA LEU A 150 12.34 8.00 0.57
C LEU A 150 11.81 7.03 -0.48
N ALA A 151 11.90 5.74 -0.20
CA ALA A 151 11.29 4.70 -1.01
C ALA A 151 9.76 4.87 -1.10
N GLY A 152 9.09 5.23 -0.01
CA GLY A 152 7.65 5.44 0.08
C GLY A 152 6.85 4.14 0.14
N CYS A 153 7.49 2.99 0.38
CA CYS A 153 6.87 1.66 0.45
C CYS A 153 6.31 1.34 1.84
N GLY A 154 6.90 1.92 2.90
CA GLY A 154 6.60 1.53 4.27
C GLY A 154 5.16 1.79 4.70
N VAL A 155 4.55 0.83 5.40
CA VAL A 155 3.29 1.06 6.12
C VAL A 155 3.51 1.82 7.44
N ILE A 156 4.75 1.83 7.93
CA ILE A 156 5.26 2.71 8.98
C ILE A 156 6.24 3.67 8.29
N ASP A 157 6.09 4.97 8.51
CA ASP A 157 7.00 5.95 7.92
C ASP A 157 8.38 5.95 8.62
N ILE A 158 9.34 6.69 8.07
CA ILE A 158 10.71 6.72 8.59
C ILE A 158 10.80 7.28 10.03
N CYS A 159 9.80 8.04 10.46
CA CYS A 159 9.69 8.60 11.80
C CYS A 159 8.93 7.70 12.77
N GLY A 160 8.45 6.53 12.34
CA GLY A 160 7.71 5.58 13.18
C GLY A 160 6.20 5.80 13.18
N ASN A 161 5.64 6.72 12.39
CA ASN A 161 4.20 6.92 12.34
C ASN A 161 3.54 5.79 11.55
N MET A 162 2.58 5.12 12.17
CA MET A 162 1.82 4.03 11.57
C MET A 162 0.74 4.57 10.65
N ARG A 163 0.69 4.08 9.41
CA ARG A 163 -0.43 4.32 8.50
C ARG A 163 -1.63 3.45 8.88
N PRO A 164 -2.86 3.81 8.49
CA PRO A 164 -4.05 2.98 8.74
C PRO A 164 -3.93 1.55 8.20
N GLU A 165 -3.10 1.34 7.18
CA GLU A 165 -2.82 0.00 6.64
C GLU A 165 -2.18 -0.94 7.67
N VAL A 166 -1.46 -0.45 8.67
CA VAL A 166 -0.97 -1.26 9.79
C VAL A 166 -2.12 -1.93 10.53
N GLY A 167 -3.25 -1.21 10.70
CA GLY A 167 -4.48 -1.79 11.26
C GLY A 167 -5.04 -2.92 10.38
N TRP A 168 -5.05 -2.77 9.05
CA TRP A 168 -5.44 -3.84 8.14
C TRP A 168 -4.52 -5.06 8.25
N ASN A 169 -3.21 -4.84 8.33
CA ASN A 169 -2.23 -5.93 8.51
C ASN A 169 -2.49 -6.68 9.83
N LYS A 170 -2.71 -5.94 10.93
CA LYS A 170 -3.03 -6.53 12.24
C LYS A 170 -4.34 -7.35 12.22
N LEU A 171 -5.38 -6.86 11.52
CA LEU A 171 -6.63 -7.61 11.33
C LEU A 171 -6.39 -8.92 10.57
N ILE A 172 -5.58 -8.91 9.49
CA ILE A 172 -5.25 -10.11 8.71
C ILE A 172 -4.53 -11.14 9.56
N TRP A 173 -3.59 -10.70 10.39
CA TRP A 173 -2.80 -11.57 11.27
C TRP A 173 -3.53 -11.96 12.55
N GLY A 174 -4.74 -11.44 12.79
CA GLY A 174 -5.50 -11.70 14.01
C GLY A 174 -4.94 -11.04 15.27
N LEU A 175 -4.19 -9.95 15.10
CA LEU A 175 -3.57 -9.19 16.20
C LEU A 175 -4.47 -8.05 16.73
N GLN A 176 -5.57 -7.76 16.05
CA GLN A 176 -6.63 -6.85 16.50
C GLN A 176 -7.96 -7.24 15.85
N ASP A 177 -9.07 -6.74 16.42
CA ASP A 177 -10.44 -6.91 15.91
C ASP A 177 -11.14 -5.56 15.68
N THR A 178 -10.59 -4.48 16.23
CA THR A 178 -11.17 -3.14 16.12
C THR A 178 -11.09 -2.60 14.69
N PRO A 179 -12.19 -2.05 14.14
CA PRO A 179 -12.19 -1.44 12.82
C PRO A 179 -11.30 -0.20 12.73
N VAL A 180 -10.77 0.06 11.55
CA VAL A 180 -9.94 1.25 11.27
C VAL A 180 -10.52 2.02 10.09
N LEU A 181 -10.70 3.33 10.26
CA LEU A 181 -11.07 4.27 9.19
C LEU A 181 -9.83 4.87 8.53
N ALA A 182 -9.84 4.92 7.20
CA ALA A 182 -8.81 5.54 6.40
C ALA A 182 -9.44 6.38 5.27
N VAL A 183 -8.90 7.54 5.01
CA VAL A 183 -9.42 8.49 4.02
C VAL A 183 -8.33 8.81 3.01
N GLU A 184 -8.58 8.54 1.72
CA GLU A 184 -7.69 8.97 0.65
C GLU A 184 -7.64 10.50 0.58
N PRO A 185 -6.48 11.10 0.21
CA PRO A 185 -6.30 12.55 0.26
C PRO A 185 -7.35 13.35 -0.52
N MET A 186 -8.12 14.20 0.16
CA MET A 186 -9.20 15.03 -0.42
C MET A 186 -8.69 16.10 -1.39
N LYS A 187 -7.46 16.61 -1.17
CA LYS A 187 -6.86 17.67 -2.01
C LYS A 187 -6.59 17.24 -3.45
N TYR A 188 -6.56 15.94 -3.73
CA TYR A 188 -6.28 15.41 -5.06
C TYR A 188 -7.54 14.91 -5.80
N THR A 189 -8.72 15.37 -5.44
CA THR A 189 -10.02 14.95 -6.01
C THR A 189 -10.07 15.06 -7.55
N ASN A 190 -9.36 16.02 -8.13
CA ASN A 190 -9.30 16.26 -9.59
C ASN A 190 -8.07 15.66 -10.27
N CYS A 191 -7.27 14.87 -9.57
CA CYS A 191 -6.08 14.25 -10.10
C CYS A 191 -6.33 12.80 -10.52
N LYS A 192 -5.53 12.33 -11.50
CA LYS A 192 -5.43 10.91 -11.81
C LYS A 192 -4.34 10.30 -10.93
N ARG A 193 -4.72 9.33 -10.11
CA ARG A 193 -3.79 8.61 -9.26
C ARG A 193 -2.97 7.61 -10.08
N ALA A 194 -1.65 7.69 -9.95
CA ALA A 194 -0.71 6.69 -10.46
C ALA A 194 -0.21 5.86 -9.27
N ALA A 195 -0.72 4.63 -9.15
CA ALA A 195 -0.39 3.73 -8.07
C ALA A 195 1.01 3.11 -8.23
N SER A 196 1.62 2.70 -7.12
CA SER A 196 2.80 1.84 -7.08
C SER A 196 2.39 0.38 -6.82
N MET A 197 3.24 -0.57 -7.22
CA MET A 197 3.10 -1.97 -6.83
C MET A 197 3.33 -2.16 -5.33
N TRP A 198 4.26 -1.40 -4.77
CA TRP A 198 4.72 -1.49 -3.38
C TRP A 198 3.92 -0.63 -2.42
N ARG A 199 2.81 -0.02 -2.88
CA ARG A 199 1.92 0.75 -2.02
C ARG A 199 0.48 0.71 -2.50
N ASN A 200 -0.41 0.27 -1.62
CA ASN A 200 -1.83 0.11 -1.92
C ASN A 200 -2.59 1.44 -1.94
N THR A 201 -2.28 2.33 -0.99
CA THR A 201 -3.10 3.49 -0.66
C THR A 201 -2.26 4.61 -0.06
N ASP A 202 -2.72 5.84 -0.22
CA ASP A 202 -2.25 7.03 0.50
C ASP A 202 -3.20 7.47 1.61
N ALA A 203 -4.20 6.63 1.91
CA ALA A 203 -5.18 6.95 2.92
C ALA A 203 -4.54 7.18 4.29
N VAL A 204 -5.08 8.16 5.00
CA VAL A 204 -4.65 8.54 6.36
C VAL A 204 -5.83 8.47 7.32
N ALA A 205 -5.56 8.32 8.62
CA ALA A 205 -6.58 8.33 9.67
C ALA A 205 -6.92 9.77 10.03
N SER A 206 -7.44 10.53 9.08
CA SER A 206 -7.83 11.93 9.28
C SER A 206 -9.14 12.27 8.56
N TRP A 207 -9.97 13.08 9.22
CA TRP A 207 -11.13 13.75 8.66
C TRP A 207 -10.99 15.27 8.79
N SER A 208 -9.74 15.78 8.70
CA SER A 208 -9.42 17.23 8.74
C SER A 208 -8.71 17.60 7.44
N TRP A 209 -9.44 18.27 6.53
CA TRP A 209 -8.98 18.60 5.18
C TRP A 209 -9.34 20.05 4.86
N ASP A 210 -8.64 20.97 5.52
CA ASP A 210 -8.85 22.43 5.37
C ASP A 210 -8.83 22.86 3.90
N GLY A 211 -9.81 23.67 3.48
CA GLY A 211 -9.98 24.13 2.11
C GLY A 211 -10.40 23.06 1.11
N CYS A 212 -10.82 21.88 1.57
CA CYS A 212 -11.27 20.78 0.72
C CYS A 212 -12.78 20.51 0.84
N GLU A 213 -13.56 21.39 1.46
CA GLU A 213 -15.00 21.25 1.63
C GLU A 213 -15.69 21.01 0.27
N GLY A 214 -16.54 19.99 0.22
CA GLY A 214 -17.21 19.57 -1.01
C GLY A 214 -16.36 18.70 -1.95
N ASN A 215 -15.05 18.57 -1.74
CA ASN A 215 -14.22 17.63 -2.46
C ASN A 215 -14.65 16.19 -2.16
N LYS A 216 -14.32 15.28 -3.07
CA LYS A 216 -14.72 13.86 -2.97
C LYS A 216 -13.50 12.96 -3.03
N SER A 217 -13.44 12.02 -2.10
CA SER A 217 -12.41 10.99 -2.11
C SER A 217 -12.94 9.66 -1.59
N ASP A 218 -12.14 8.61 -1.68
CA ASP A 218 -12.53 7.30 -1.20
C ASP A 218 -12.25 7.18 0.30
N VAL A 219 -13.20 6.57 1.00
CA VAL A 219 -13.07 6.19 2.41
C VAL A 219 -12.98 4.67 2.50
N ILE A 220 -12.03 4.17 3.24
CA ILE A 220 -11.75 2.75 3.45
C ILE A 220 -12.01 2.42 4.91
N VAL A 221 -12.74 1.33 5.14
CA VAL A 221 -12.93 0.74 6.47
C VAL A 221 -12.26 -0.63 6.47
N TYR A 222 -11.24 -0.80 7.27
CA TYR A 222 -10.62 -2.08 7.53
C TYR A 222 -11.34 -2.75 8.69
N THR A 223 -11.85 -3.96 8.47
CA THR A 223 -12.66 -4.69 9.46
C THR A 223 -12.81 -6.16 9.12
N THR A 224 -13.07 -6.99 10.12
CA THR A 224 -13.45 -8.41 9.97
C THR A 224 -14.94 -8.62 9.73
N ALA A 225 -15.75 -7.58 9.75
CA ALA A 225 -17.20 -7.60 9.56
C ALA A 225 -17.63 -8.15 8.18
N GLU A 226 -18.92 -8.42 8.01
CA GLU A 226 -19.50 -8.78 6.70
C GLU A 226 -19.77 -7.52 5.85
N TYR A 227 -20.20 -6.42 6.49
CA TYR A 227 -20.41 -5.13 5.85
C TYR A 227 -20.18 -3.97 6.81
N ALA A 228 -19.97 -2.79 6.25
CA ALA A 228 -19.90 -1.54 7.00
C ALA A 228 -20.91 -0.52 6.48
N GLU A 229 -21.40 0.33 7.37
CA GLU A 229 -22.18 1.51 7.06
C GLU A 229 -21.39 2.75 7.46
N LEU A 230 -21.38 3.75 6.58
CA LEU A 230 -20.66 5.02 6.79
C LEU A 230 -21.65 6.14 7.05
N PHE A 231 -21.34 6.97 8.02
CA PHE A 231 -22.12 8.14 8.41
C PHE A 231 -21.21 9.37 8.45
N CYS A 232 -21.69 10.49 7.94
CA CYS A 232 -21.05 11.79 8.05
C CYS A 232 -22.02 12.77 8.73
N ASN A 233 -21.62 13.36 9.84
CA ASN A 233 -22.45 14.28 10.64
C ASN A 233 -23.84 13.70 10.93
N GLY A 234 -23.92 12.44 11.35
CA GLY A 234 -25.16 11.72 11.65
C GLY A 234 -25.95 11.26 10.42
N ARG A 235 -25.62 11.71 9.21
CA ARG A 235 -26.30 11.30 7.96
C ARG A 235 -25.63 10.06 7.37
N LYS A 236 -26.43 9.07 6.99
CA LYS A 236 -25.93 7.87 6.32
C LYS A 236 -25.40 8.21 4.94
N VAL A 237 -24.12 7.92 4.70
CA VAL A 237 -23.44 8.07 3.40
C VAL A 237 -23.69 6.84 2.52
N GLY A 238 -23.65 5.64 3.12
CA GLY A 238 -23.87 4.41 2.37
C GLY A 238 -23.56 3.16 3.16
N ARG A 239 -23.68 2.01 2.45
CA ARG A 239 -23.34 0.67 2.94
C ARG A 239 -22.38 0.02 1.93
N SER A 240 -21.36 -0.66 2.40
CA SER A 240 -20.39 -1.39 1.58
C SER A 240 -20.14 -2.78 2.15
N LYS A 241 -20.14 -3.78 1.27
CA LYS A 241 -19.73 -5.14 1.62
C LYS A 241 -18.23 -5.19 1.88
N VAL A 242 -17.82 -5.97 2.87
CA VAL A 242 -16.41 -6.22 3.15
C VAL A 242 -15.87 -7.30 2.21
N ASN A 243 -14.73 -7.00 1.60
CA ASN A 243 -13.97 -7.96 0.81
C ASN A 243 -12.50 -7.89 1.24
N LYS A 244 -11.90 -9.03 1.56
CA LYS A 244 -10.51 -9.12 2.05
C LYS A 244 -10.25 -8.14 3.22
N MET A 245 -11.19 -8.09 4.18
CA MET A 245 -11.17 -7.20 5.33
C MET A 245 -11.16 -5.69 4.99
N LYS A 246 -11.72 -5.31 3.82
CA LYS A 246 -11.87 -3.92 3.39
C LYS A 246 -13.28 -3.65 2.91
N ALA A 247 -13.92 -2.60 3.40
CA ALA A 247 -15.09 -1.97 2.80
C ALA A 247 -14.67 -0.61 2.22
N THR A 248 -15.02 -0.32 0.97
CA THR A 248 -14.65 0.93 0.32
C THR A 248 -15.89 1.73 -0.07
N PHE A 249 -15.93 2.98 0.37
CA PHE A 249 -16.93 3.96 0.02
C PHE A 249 -16.34 4.93 -0.99
N LYS A 250 -16.84 4.90 -2.20
CA LYS A 250 -16.30 5.69 -3.31
C LYS A 250 -16.83 7.11 -3.29
N ARG A 251 -15.94 8.09 -3.55
CA ARG A 251 -16.28 9.50 -3.77
C ARG A 251 -17.14 10.10 -2.64
N VAL A 252 -16.79 9.83 -1.40
CA VAL A 252 -17.41 10.44 -0.22
C VAL A 252 -17.10 11.93 -0.20
N THR A 253 -18.13 12.75 -0.09
CA THR A 253 -17.99 14.21 -0.02
C THR A 253 -17.46 14.60 1.35
N TYR A 254 -16.42 15.43 1.36
CA TYR A 254 -15.89 15.97 2.61
C TYR A 254 -16.76 17.10 3.15
N GLU A 255 -17.19 16.94 4.38
CA GLU A 255 -17.84 17.96 5.20
C GLU A 255 -17.17 17.88 6.59
N PRO A 256 -16.64 19.01 7.12
CA PRO A 256 -16.07 19.04 8.46
C PRO A 256 -17.05 18.51 9.52
N GLY A 257 -16.55 17.85 10.54
CA GLY A 257 -17.33 17.25 11.62
C GLY A 257 -16.94 15.82 11.88
N GLU A 258 -17.92 14.92 11.94
CA GLU A 258 -17.74 13.54 12.37
C GLU A 258 -17.93 12.57 11.21
N LEU A 259 -16.99 11.63 11.06
CA LEU A 259 -17.10 10.48 10.16
C LEU A 259 -17.09 9.20 11.00
N ILE A 260 -18.17 8.41 10.90
CA ILE A 260 -18.33 7.16 11.66
C ILE A 260 -18.56 6.01 10.69
N ALA A 261 -17.83 4.91 10.91
CA ALA A 261 -18.10 3.62 10.30
C ALA A 261 -18.63 2.66 11.37
N LYS A 262 -19.79 2.06 11.12
CA LYS A 262 -20.37 0.98 11.91
C LYS A 262 -20.26 -0.31 11.15
N CYS A 263 -19.74 -1.35 11.78
CA CYS A 263 -19.40 -2.62 11.18
C CYS A 263 -20.32 -3.72 11.72
N TYR A 264 -20.84 -4.57 10.83
CA TYR A 264 -21.89 -5.53 11.15
C TYR A 264 -21.53 -6.94 10.71
N ASP A 265 -21.92 -7.94 11.50
CA ASP A 265 -21.83 -9.35 11.13
C ASP A 265 -22.95 -9.77 10.14
N ARG A 266 -22.96 -11.06 9.77
CA ARG A 266 -23.98 -11.64 8.87
C ARG A 266 -25.39 -11.56 9.44
N GLN A 267 -25.55 -11.52 10.76
CA GLN A 267 -26.83 -11.42 11.46
C GLN A 267 -27.28 -9.96 11.61
N GLY A 268 -26.50 -8.99 11.15
CA GLY A 268 -26.78 -7.57 11.27
C GLY A 268 -26.52 -7.00 12.66
N ARG A 269 -25.78 -7.68 13.52
CA ARG A 269 -25.36 -7.16 14.82
C ARG A 269 -24.12 -6.28 14.62
N GLU A 270 -24.11 -5.13 15.25
CA GLU A 270 -22.95 -4.24 15.26
C GLU A 270 -21.82 -4.93 16.07
N ILE A 271 -20.67 -5.11 15.43
CA ILE A 271 -19.49 -5.78 16.02
C ILE A 271 -18.31 -4.82 16.20
N GLY A 272 -18.44 -3.57 15.77
CA GLY A 272 -17.40 -2.55 15.97
C GLY A 272 -17.72 -1.25 15.28
N THR A 273 -17.10 -0.19 15.78
CA THR A 273 -17.24 1.18 15.27
C THR A 273 -15.87 1.84 15.19
N ALA A 274 -15.62 2.59 14.11
CA ALA A 274 -14.46 3.47 13.99
C ALA A 274 -14.95 4.90 13.72
N LYS A 275 -14.22 5.88 14.28
CA LYS A 275 -14.60 7.29 14.23
C LYS A 275 -13.41 8.18 13.94
N LEU A 276 -13.61 9.18 13.09
CA LEU A 276 -12.70 10.30 12.88
C LEU A 276 -13.47 11.59 13.08
N ILE A 277 -12.81 12.60 13.63
CA ILE A 277 -13.40 13.92 13.88
C ILE A 277 -12.49 14.97 13.25
N SER A 278 -13.09 15.94 12.55
CA SER A 278 -12.35 17.09 12.04
C SER A 278 -11.81 17.94 13.20
N ALA A 279 -10.57 18.37 13.06
CA ALA A 279 -10.00 19.35 13.97
C ALA A 279 -10.80 20.65 13.92
N THR A 280 -11.08 21.23 15.08
CA THR A 280 -11.76 22.51 15.22
C THR A 280 -10.85 23.48 15.98
N GLY A 281 -10.84 24.75 15.57
CA GLY A 281 -10.02 25.80 16.19
C GLY A 281 -8.70 26.07 15.48
N ASN A 282 -7.85 26.89 16.11
CA ASN A 282 -6.56 27.28 15.57
C ASN A 282 -5.57 26.10 15.56
N THR A 283 -4.69 26.09 14.59
CA THR A 283 -3.62 25.10 14.50
C THR A 283 -2.68 25.21 15.72
N HIS A 284 -2.49 24.10 16.43
CA HIS A 284 -1.52 23.99 17.51
C HIS A 284 -0.46 22.98 17.14
N ILE A 285 0.80 23.33 17.38
CA ILE A 285 1.93 22.40 17.28
C ILE A 285 2.15 21.82 18.68
N LEU A 286 1.92 20.52 18.84
CA LEU A 286 2.29 19.78 20.05
C LEU A 286 3.69 19.20 19.81
N THR A 287 4.67 19.67 20.56
CA THR A 287 6.00 19.08 20.62
C THR A 287 6.10 18.18 21.83
N HIS A 288 6.31 16.87 21.59
CA HIS A 288 6.71 15.94 22.64
C HIS A 288 8.22 15.79 22.61
N SER A 289 8.94 16.27 23.62
CA SER A 289 10.34 15.93 23.82
C SER A 289 10.41 14.53 24.43
N LEU A 290 10.89 13.56 23.66
CA LEU A 290 11.31 12.28 24.22
C LEU A 290 12.65 12.48 24.91
N TYR A 291 12.68 12.36 26.24
CA TYR A 291 13.93 12.24 26.98
C TYR A 291 14.53 10.86 26.65
N ILE A 292 15.69 10.85 25.98
CA ILE A 292 16.46 9.64 25.61
C ILE A 292 17.12 9.00 26.87
N GLN A 293 16.56 9.14 28.07
CA GLN A 293 17.13 8.51 29.26
C GLN A 293 16.77 7.02 29.43
N ASP A 294 15.82 6.49 28.65
CA ASP A 294 15.35 5.11 28.84
C ASP A 294 15.92 4.09 27.84
N PHE A 295 16.94 4.45 27.05
CA PHE A 295 17.56 3.56 26.05
C PHE A 295 19.02 3.23 26.30
N LEU A 296 19.49 3.34 27.54
CA LEU A 296 20.82 2.85 27.93
C LEU A 296 20.67 1.65 28.88
N PHE A 297 20.36 0.49 28.28
CA PHE A 297 20.74 -0.84 28.81
C PHE A 297 20.88 -1.84 27.67
#